data_27ff17b8f8ac6c20b27cda729e631638
#
_entry.id   27ff17b8f8ac6c20b27cda729e631638
#
_cell.length_a   1.000
_cell.length_b   1.000
_cell.length_c   1.000
_cell.angle_alpha   90.00
_cell.angle_beta   90.00
_cell.angle_gamma   90.00
#
_symmetry.space_group_name_H-M   'P 1'
#
loop_
_entity.id
_entity.type
_entity.pdbx_description
1 polymer ?
#
loop_
_entity_poly.entity_id
_entity_poly.type
_entity_poly.pdbx_seq_one_letter_code
_entity_poly.pdbx_strand_id
1 'polypeptide(L)'
;IAPAIPVTALNQMMQQMVTDSNQVVALFGPEKEGLKLPTEDAIKNLLKAVKSEKLTPYVDKVSNEPLMKEAPKGGKIVSEKKDDIFGTTMLTLSNGVKVIIKKTDFKADEIRMKGVSMGGSSLFPDSEIININGLDAVALGGLGNFSAIELEKVLAGKKASVNYGIGDKTEAVTGSCSPKDFETMMQLTYLTFTAPRRDDNAFASYKNRSKAELQNMDLNPNSSFSDSITSTLYMKHPRTLRMKADMVDKMDYDKILSMYQDRFKDASDFTFILVGNVDVEAVKPLIESYLGALPSINRKETFKDNHIEMRKGIYKNEFIRQQETPKVNNFISYSGTCAYTLRNDILMSMTDQLLNLIYTEKVREDEGGTYGVYPMGQLSLIHISEPT
;
A
#
# COMPACT_ATOMS: atom_id res chain seq x y z
N ILE A 1 -22.53 22.51 -10.33
CA ILE A 1 -21.75 23.67 -10.82
C ILE A 1 -20.73 23.24 -11.86
N ALA A 2 -19.88 22.23 -11.60
CA ALA A 2 -18.82 21.80 -12.53
C ALA A 2 -19.29 21.45 -13.96
N PRO A 3 -20.39 20.73 -14.17
CA PRO A 3 -20.88 20.42 -15.52
C PRO A 3 -21.31 21.65 -16.35
N ALA A 4 -21.52 22.78 -15.70
CA ALA A 4 -21.95 24.02 -16.37
C ALA A 4 -20.77 24.91 -16.80
N ILE A 5 -19.52 24.55 -16.49
CA ILE A 5 -18.34 25.31 -16.87
C ILE A 5 -17.91 24.89 -18.28
N PRO A 6 -17.96 25.78 -19.28
CA PRO A 6 -17.54 25.44 -20.63
C PRO A 6 -16.01 25.28 -20.71
N VAL A 7 -15.56 24.37 -21.55
CA VAL A 7 -14.13 24.10 -21.78
C VAL A 7 -13.37 25.38 -22.20
N THR A 8 -14.04 26.28 -22.93
CA THR A 8 -13.48 27.57 -23.32
C THR A 8 -13.10 28.45 -22.12
N ALA A 9 -13.88 28.42 -21.03
CA ALA A 9 -13.57 29.18 -19.82
C ALA A 9 -12.34 28.59 -19.10
N LEU A 10 -12.19 27.27 -19.10
CA LEU A 10 -11.00 26.59 -18.57
C LEU A 10 -9.75 26.95 -19.38
N ASN A 11 -9.85 26.92 -20.70
CA ASN A 11 -8.73 27.31 -21.57
C ASN A 11 -8.31 28.78 -21.37
N GLN A 12 -9.27 29.69 -21.22
CA GLN A 12 -8.99 31.10 -20.92
C GLN A 12 -8.31 31.27 -19.57
N MET A 13 -8.79 30.56 -18.54
CA MET A 13 -8.18 30.57 -17.22
C MET A 13 -6.73 30.06 -17.27
N MET A 14 -6.48 28.94 -17.97
CA MET A 14 -5.14 28.38 -18.13
C MET A 14 -4.17 29.35 -18.82
N GLN A 15 -4.63 30.10 -19.84
CA GLN A 15 -3.83 31.13 -20.49
C GLN A 15 -3.47 32.27 -19.53
N GLN A 16 -4.33 32.60 -18.58
CA GLN A 16 -4.10 33.63 -17.57
C GLN A 16 -3.20 33.17 -16.42
N MET A 17 -3.11 31.87 -16.17
CA MET A 17 -2.29 31.30 -15.09
C MET A 17 -0.79 31.31 -15.40
N VAL A 18 -0.41 31.21 -16.67
CA VAL A 18 0.99 31.19 -17.09
C VAL A 18 1.33 32.56 -17.70
N THR A 19 1.90 33.45 -16.91
CA THR A 19 2.27 34.83 -17.31
C THR A 19 3.78 35.01 -17.19
N ASP A 20 4.31 36.07 -17.84
CA ASP A 20 5.72 36.42 -17.72
C ASP A 20 6.05 37.14 -16.40
N SER A 21 5.03 37.58 -15.67
CA SER A 21 5.15 38.18 -14.34
C SER A 21 4.94 37.09 -13.24
N ASN A 22 5.61 37.27 -12.11
CA ASN A 22 5.54 36.35 -10.95
C ASN A 22 5.97 34.91 -11.25
N GLN A 23 6.89 34.73 -12.19
CA GLN A 23 7.47 33.45 -12.52
C GLN A 23 8.85 33.33 -11.89
N VAL A 24 9.05 32.21 -11.13
CA VAL A 24 10.34 31.84 -10.57
C VAL A 24 10.73 30.49 -11.17
N VAL A 25 11.94 30.43 -11.72
CA VAL A 25 12.52 29.16 -12.19
C VAL A 25 13.66 28.80 -11.26
N ALA A 26 13.55 27.66 -10.61
CA ALA A 26 14.59 27.10 -9.75
C ALA A 26 15.14 25.82 -10.40
N LEU A 27 16.45 25.77 -10.58
CA LEU A 27 17.14 24.61 -11.12
C LEU A 27 18.00 23.99 -10.03
N PHE A 28 17.72 22.72 -9.73
CA PHE A 28 18.49 21.92 -8.77
C PHE A 28 19.19 20.78 -9.50
N GLY A 29 20.45 20.55 -9.17
CA GLY A 29 21.21 19.43 -9.70
C GLY A 29 22.29 19.01 -8.73
N PRO A 30 22.76 17.75 -8.78
CA PRO A 30 23.86 17.31 -7.95
C PRO A 30 25.17 18.00 -8.39
N GLU A 31 26.02 18.33 -7.43
CA GLU A 31 27.39 18.74 -7.72
C GLU A 31 28.20 17.51 -8.16
N LYS A 32 28.39 17.36 -9.46
CA LYS A 32 29.07 16.21 -10.07
C LYS A 32 30.05 16.70 -11.13
N GLU A 33 31.26 16.16 -11.09
CA GLU A 33 32.31 16.46 -12.07
C GLU A 33 31.80 16.20 -13.50
N GLY A 34 31.98 17.18 -14.39
CA GLY A 34 31.51 17.12 -15.78
C GLY A 34 30.03 17.48 -15.99
N LEU A 35 29.22 17.65 -14.94
CA LEU A 35 27.83 18.11 -15.08
C LEU A 35 27.82 19.65 -15.18
N LYS A 36 27.39 20.16 -16.35
CA LYS A 36 27.15 21.60 -16.54
C LYS A 36 25.66 21.86 -16.48
N LEU A 37 25.23 22.60 -15.47
CA LEU A 37 23.84 23.08 -15.42
C LEU A 37 23.61 24.14 -16.50
N PRO A 38 22.41 24.24 -17.09
CA PRO A 38 22.06 25.27 -18.04
C PRO A 38 22.26 26.66 -17.42
N THR A 39 22.72 27.60 -18.23
CA THR A 39 22.83 29.00 -17.82
C THR A 39 21.46 29.68 -17.77
N GLU A 40 21.34 30.77 -17.06
CA GLU A 40 20.12 31.59 -17.01
C GLU A 40 19.62 31.95 -18.41
N ASP A 41 20.51 32.37 -19.30
CA ASP A 41 20.17 32.70 -20.69
C ASP A 41 19.67 31.49 -21.48
N ALA A 42 20.26 30.33 -21.27
CA ALA A 42 19.79 29.10 -21.89
C ALA A 42 18.34 28.75 -21.47
N ILE A 43 18.02 28.91 -20.18
CA ILE A 43 16.67 28.71 -19.66
C ILE A 43 15.70 29.74 -20.22
N LYS A 44 16.08 31.03 -20.24
CA LYS A 44 15.25 32.12 -20.83
C LYS A 44 14.96 31.87 -22.31
N ASN A 45 15.97 31.43 -23.07
CA ASN A 45 15.80 31.08 -24.48
C ASN A 45 14.90 29.89 -24.69
N LEU A 46 15.02 28.84 -23.83
CA LEU A 46 14.15 27.67 -23.87
C LEU A 46 12.68 28.06 -23.60
N LEU A 47 12.42 28.89 -22.58
CA LEU A 47 11.08 29.39 -22.29
C LEU A 47 10.47 30.18 -23.45
N LYS A 48 11.27 31.03 -24.13
CA LYS A 48 10.83 31.74 -25.34
C LYS A 48 10.52 30.78 -26.49
N ALA A 49 11.37 29.76 -26.70
CA ALA A 49 11.18 28.75 -27.74
C ALA A 49 9.88 27.96 -27.54
N VAL A 50 9.63 27.49 -26.30
CA VAL A 50 8.40 26.74 -25.95
C VAL A 50 7.13 27.59 -26.20
N LYS A 51 7.18 28.91 -25.92
CA LYS A 51 6.03 29.79 -26.18
C LYS A 51 5.70 29.94 -27.67
N SER A 52 6.70 29.83 -28.53
CA SER A 52 6.55 29.95 -30.00
C SER A 52 6.29 28.61 -30.69
N GLU A 53 6.36 27.49 -29.94
CA GLU A 53 6.17 26.16 -30.47
C GLU A 53 4.70 25.90 -30.85
N LYS A 54 4.46 25.44 -32.06
CA LYS A 54 3.14 24.97 -32.50
C LYS A 54 2.86 23.63 -31.91
N LEU A 55 2.11 23.60 -30.83
CA LEU A 55 1.65 22.37 -30.21
C LEU A 55 0.43 21.80 -30.95
N THR A 56 0.41 20.51 -31.19
CA THR A 56 -0.80 19.80 -31.61
C THR A 56 -1.70 19.62 -30.39
N PRO A 57 -3.02 19.81 -30.52
CA PRO A 57 -3.94 19.57 -29.41
C PRO A 57 -3.79 18.15 -28.89
N TYR A 58 -3.79 18.01 -27.57
CA TYR A 58 -3.81 16.69 -26.96
C TYR A 58 -5.15 16.01 -27.31
N VAL A 59 -5.07 14.84 -27.93
CA VAL A 59 -6.23 13.98 -28.21
C VAL A 59 -6.28 12.92 -27.10
N ASP A 60 -7.24 13.06 -26.23
CA ASP A 60 -7.44 12.07 -25.18
C ASP A 60 -8.06 10.80 -25.79
N LYS A 61 -7.28 9.73 -25.84
CA LYS A 61 -7.73 8.41 -26.26
C LYS A 61 -8.40 7.69 -25.10
N VAL A 62 -9.42 8.29 -24.49
CA VAL A 62 -10.21 7.61 -23.46
C VAL A 62 -11.00 6.50 -24.14
N SER A 63 -10.84 5.28 -23.66
CA SER A 63 -11.73 4.20 -24.01
C SER A 63 -13.10 4.48 -23.41
N ASN A 64 -14.15 4.50 -24.21
CA ASN A 64 -15.53 4.56 -23.75
C ASN A 64 -16.06 3.17 -23.34
N GLU A 65 -15.18 2.17 -23.27
CA GLU A 65 -15.58 0.83 -22.86
C GLU A 65 -15.90 0.83 -21.35
N PRO A 66 -16.95 0.12 -20.94
CA PRO A 66 -17.24 -0.08 -19.53
C PRO A 66 -16.14 -0.95 -18.89
N LEU A 67 -15.91 -0.78 -17.57
CA LEU A 67 -14.98 -1.62 -16.81
C LEU A 67 -15.22 -3.11 -17.03
N MET A 68 -16.49 -3.49 -17.13
CA MET A 68 -16.95 -4.84 -17.46
C MET A 68 -18.12 -4.74 -18.44
N LYS A 69 -18.11 -5.55 -19.48
CA LYS A 69 -19.21 -5.59 -20.49
C LYS A 69 -20.49 -6.15 -19.90
N GLU A 70 -20.36 -7.14 -19.04
CA GLU A 70 -21.46 -7.82 -18.35
C GLU A 70 -21.08 -8.10 -16.92
N ALA A 71 -22.07 -8.04 -16.02
CA ALA A 71 -21.87 -8.49 -14.64
C ALA A 71 -21.61 -10.01 -14.62
N PRO A 72 -20.73 -10.51 -13.76
CA PRO A 72 -20.47 -11.95 -13.69
C PRO A 72 -21.71 -12.69 -13.17
N LYS A 73 -21.84 -13.95 -13.56
CA LYS A 73 -22.86 -14.84 -12.99
C LYS A 73 -22.43 -15.20 -11.57
N GLY A 74 -23.00 -14.50 -10.60
CA GLY A 74 -22.65 -14.60 -9.20
C GLY A 74 -23.23 -15.83 -8.49
N GLY A 75 -22.78 -16.02 -7.26
CA GLY A 75 -23.37 -16.95 -6.33
C GLY A 75 -24.60 -16.37 -5.64
N LYS A 76 -25.07 -17.11 -4.61
CA LYS A 76 -26.24 -16.72 -3.81
C LYS A 76 -25.86 -16.51 -2.35
N ILE A 77 -26.59 -15.64 -1.67
CA ILE A 77 -26.57 -15.55 -0.22
C ILE A 77 -27.24 -16.82 0.32
N VAL A 78 -26.47 -17.66 1.03
CA VAL A 78 -26.95 -18.93 1.62
C VAL A 78 -27.24 -18.79 3.11
N SER A 79 -26.75 -17.73 3.76
CA SER A 79 -27.06 -17.43 5.16
C SER A 79 -26.98 -15.95 5.42
N GLU A 80 -27.91 -15.47 6.23
CA GLU A 80 -27.94 -14.10 6.76
C GLU A 80 -28.13 -14.17 8.27
N LYS A 81 -27.27 -13.45 9.01
CA LYS A 81 -27.33 -13.35 10.48
C LYS A 81 -27.17 -11.90 10.89
N LYS A 82 -28.00 -11.44 11.81
CA LYS A 82 -27.87 -10.11 12.44
C LYS A 82 -27.17 -10.26 13.79
N ASP A 83 -26.29 -9.35 14.07
CA ASP A 83 -25.62 -9.21 15.36
C ASP A 83 -26.06 -7.89 15.99
N ASP A 84 -26.87 -7.98 17.02
CA ASP A 84 -27.45 -6.82 17.69
C ASP A 84 -26.43 -6.08 18.57
N ILE A 85 -25.35 -6.76 19.03
CA ILE A 85 -24.30 -6.16 19.86
C ILE A 85 -23.53 -5.12 19.03
N PHE A 86 -23.10 -5.51 17.84
CA PHE A 86 -22.36 -4.61 16.94
C PHE A 86 -23.27 -3.92 15.92
N GLY A 87 -24.55 -4.30 15.85
CA GLY A 87 -25.49 -3.80 14.83
C GLY A 87 -25.00 -4.09 13.42
N THR A 88 -24.53 -5.31 13.17
CA THR A 88 -24.02 -5.75 11.88
C THR A 88 -24.93 -6.81 11.24
N THR A 89 -24.87 -6.89 9.91
CA THR A 89 -25.47 -7.99 9.15
C THR A 89 -24.35 -8.82 8.55
N MET A 90 -24.32 -10.11 8.86
CA MET A 90 -23.36 -11.06 8.29
C MET A 90 -24.06 -11.90 7.22
N LEU A 91 -23.52 -11.87 6.01
CA LEU A 91 -23.92 -12.70 4.88
C LEU A 91 -22.87 -13.78 4.63
N THR A 92 -23.31 -14.97 4.29
CA THR A 92 -22.42 -16.04 3.76
C THR A 92 -22.88 -16.34 2.34
N LEU A 93 -21.94 -16.33 1.40
CA LEU A 93 -22.20 -16.60 -0.02
C LEU A 93 -21.95 -18.08 -0.34
N SER A 94 -22.54 -18.55 -1.43
CA SER A 94 -22.45 -19.95 -1.87
C SER A 94 -21.01 -20.40 -2.22
N ASN A 95 -20.11 -19.46 -2.54
CA ASN A 95 -18.68 -19.69 -2.76
C ASN A 95 -17.84 -19.64 -1.48
N GLY A 96 -18.47 -19.52 -0.30
CA GLY A 96 -17.79 -19.48 0.99
C GLY A 96 -17.45 -18.10 1.52
N VAL A 97 -17.44 -17.09 0.67
CA VAL A 97 -17.16 -15.69 1.06
C VAL A 97 -18.10 -15.22 2.16
N LYS A 98 -17.56 -14.56 3.16
CA LYS A 98 -18.33 -13.90 4.23
C LYS A 98 -18.33 -12.39 4.02
N VAL A 99 -19.47 -11.75 4.24
CA VAL A 99 -19.60 -10.29 4.15
C VAL A 99 -20.25 -9.77 5.43
N ILE A 100 -19.56 -8.91 6.14
CA ILE A 100 -20.06 -8.24 7.35
C ILE A 100 -20.36 -6.80 6.98
N ILE A 101 -21.59 -6.37 7.17
CA ILE A 101 -22.04 -5.03 6.82
C ILE A 101 -22.41 -4.26 8.08
N LYS A 102 -21.76 -3.11 8.28
CA LYS A 102 -22.07 -2.13 9.33
C LYS A 102 -22.55 -0.84 8.69
N LYS A 103 -23.85 -0.60 8.72
CA LYS A 103 -24.42 0.70 8.31
C LYS A 103 -24.06 1.77 9.35
N THR A 104 -23.56 2.90 8.88
CA THR A 104 -23.28 4.09 9.70
C THR A 104 -23.72 5.35 8.96
N ASP A 105 -23.95 6.43 9.69
CA ASP A 105 -24.35 7.74 9.19
C ASP A 105 -23.27 8.82 9.34
N PHE A 106 -22.04 8.43 9.71
CA PHE A 106 -20.93 9.37 9.95
C PHE A 106 -20.56 10.20 8.72
N LYS A 107 -20.63 9.58 7.53
CA LYS A 107 -20.45 10.25 6.25
C LYS A 107 -21.46 9.76 5.24
N ALA A 108 -22.23 10.68 4.69
CA ALA A 108 -23.30 10.37 3.74
C ALA A 108 -22.78 9.81 2.38
N ASP A 109 -21.56 10.11 2.02
CA ASP A 109 -20.95 9.82 0.71
C ASP A 109 -19.75 8.86 0.77
N GLU A 110 -19.65 8.04 1.82
CA GLU A 110 -18.56 7.09 1.98
C GLU A 110 -19.04 5.71 2.41
N ILE A 111 -18.55 4.69 1.71
CA ILE A 111 -18.55 3.28 2.10
C ILE A 111 -17.11 2.81 2.02
N ARG A 112 -16.60 2.19 3.08
CA ARG A 112 -15.28 1.54 3.14
C ARG A 112 -15.43 0.04 3.13
N MET A 113 -14.52 -0.61 2.42
CA MET A 113 -14.44 -2.05 2.33
C MET A 113 -13.05 -2.53 2.74
N LYS A 114 -13.01 -3.65 3.48
CA LYS A 114 -11.80 -4.44 3.69
C LYS A 114 -12.15 -5.92 3.57
N GLY A 115 -11.59 -6.59 2.58
CA GLY A 115 -11.57 -8.04 2.47
C GLY A 115 -10.23 -8.57 2.99
N VAL A 116 -10.22 -9.63 3.76
CA VAL A 116 -9.01 -10.23 4.32
C VAL A 116 -9.11 -11.74 4.34
N SER A 117 -8.01 -12.40 4.03
CA SER A 117 -7.78 -13.84 4.21
C SER A 117 -6.41 -14.08 4.84
N MET A 118 -6.22 -15.26 5.40
CA MET A 118 -4.98 -15.68 6.03
C MET A 118 -4.08 -16.40 5.02
N GLY A 119 -2.75 -16.21 5.19
CA GLY A 119 -1.73 -16.88 4.36
C GLY A 119 -0.60 -15.90 4.04
N GLY A 120 -0.88 -14.91 3.23
CA GLY A 120 0.07 -13.88 2.85
C GLY A 120 1.31 -14.44 2.16
N SER A 121 2.38 -13.69 2.20
CA SER A 121 3.68 -14.09 1.66
C SER A 121 4.40 -15.15 2.50
N SER A 122 3.91 -15.44 3.73
CA SER A 122 4.48 -16.46 4.59
C SER A 122 4.50 -17.85 3.95
N LEU A 123 3.55 -18.10 3.04
CA LEU A 123 3.39 -19.41 2.37
C LEU A 123 4.42 -19.63 1.25
N PHE A 124 5.11 -18.60 0.80
CA PHE A 124 6.18 -18.73 -0.19
C PHE A 124 7.53 -19.04 0.49
N PRO A 125 8.43 -19.79 -0.15
CA PRO A 125 9.74 -20.08 0.42
C PRO A 125 10.66 -18.85 0.44
N ASP A 126 11.66 -18.85 1.34
CA ASP A 126 12.63 -17.75 1.47
C ASP A 126 13.47 -17.52 0.20
N SER A 127 13.62 -18.54 -0.65
CA SER A 127 14.26 -18.42 -1.96
C SER A 127 13.55 -17.44 -2.90
N GLU A 128 12.27 -17.17 -2.67
CA GLU A 128 11.45 -16.25 -3.47
C GLU A 128 11.36 -14.83 -2.86
N ILE A 129 12.16 -14.52 -1.85
CA ILE A 129 12.08 -13.21 -1.16
C ILE A 129 12.20 -12.01 -2.12
N ILE A 130 13.00 -12.14 -3.17
CA ILE A 130 13.18 -11.11 -4.19
C ILE A 130 11.86 -10.87 -4.94
N ASN A 131 11.15 -11.93 -5.31
CA ASN A 131 9.86 -11.85 -6.00
C ASN A 131 8.73 -11.43 -5.06
N ILE A 132 8.77 -11.84 -3.78
CA ILE A 132 7.85 -11.37 -2.73
C ILE A 132 7.90 -9.84 -2.63
N ASN A 133 9.09 -9.24 -2.64
CA ASN A 133 9.25 -7.78 -2.61
C ASN A 133 8.77 -7.07 -3.89
N GLY A 134 8.47 -7.82 -4.94
CA GLY A 134 7.93 -7.30 -6.20
C GLY A 134 6.40 -7.41 -6.34
N LEU A 135 5.70 -8.00 -5.36
CA LEU A 135 4.25 -8.28 -5.47
C LEU A 135 3.41 -7.03 -5.71
N ASP A 136 3.79 -5.90 -5.13
CA ASP A 136 3.08 -4.62 -5.32
C ASP A 136 3.17 -4.10 -6.76
N ALA A 137 4.15 -4.55 -7.55
CA ALA A 137 4.32 -4.13 -8.94
C ALA A 137 3.18 -4.61 -9.86
N VAL A 138 2.42 -5.63 -9.47
CA VAL A 138 1.29 -6.13 -10.27
C VAL A 138 0.23 -5.05 -10.47
N ALA A 139 0.01 -4.18 -9.47
CA ALA A 139 -0.93 -3.06 -9.58
C ALA A 139 -0.61 -2.09 -10.73
N LEU A 140 0.66 -1.96 -11.08
CA LEU A 140 1.12 -1.04 -12.12
C LEU A 140 0.73 -1.49 -13.53
N GLY A 141 0.37 -2.75 -13.70
CA GLY A 141 -0.12 -3.28 -14.97
C GLY A 141 -1.55 -2.83 -15.30
N GLY A 142 -2.34 -2.46 -14.30
CA GLY A 142 -3.77 -2.19 -14.44
C GLY A 142 -4.64 -3.42 -14.23
N LEU A 143 -5.90 -3.36 -14.67
CA LEU A 143 -6.91 -4.39 -14.47
C LEU A 143 -7.69 -4.66 -15.76
N GLY A 144 -7.98 -5.92 -16.04
CA GLY A 144 -8.76 -6.34 -17.20
C GLY A 144 -8.10 -5.88 -18.49
N ASN A 145 -8.85 -5.11 -19.31
CA ASN A 145 -8.36 -4.56 -20.57
C ASN A 145 -7.66 -3.20 -20.43
N PHE A 146 -7.63 -2.63 -19.21
CA PHE A 146 -7.17 -1.27 -18.98
C PHE A 146 -5.79 -1.26 -18.34
N SER A 147 -4.84 -0.53 -18.93
CA SER A 147 -3.61 -0.14 -18.22
C SER A 147 -3.95 0.73 -17.01
N ALA A 148 -3.00 0.92 -16.09
CA ALA A 148 -3.22 1.77 -14.92
C ALA A 148 -3.67 3.20 -15.31
N ILE A 149 -3.08 3.78 -16.35
CA ILE A 149 -3.43 5.13 -16.87
C ILE A 149 -4.83 5.15 -17.47
N GLU A 150 -5.19 4.14 -18.26
CA GLU A 150 -6.53 4.04 -18.85
C GLU A 150 -7.60 3.82 -17.76
N LEU A 151 -7.28 3.05 -16.73
CA LEU A 151 -8.15 2.82 -15.59
C LEU A 151 -8.47 4.11 -14.84
N GLU A 152 -7.46 4.96 -14.58
CA GLU A 152 -7.67 6.29 -14.00
C GLU A 152 -8.64 7.14 -14.82
N LYS A 153 -8.51 7.11 -16.15
CA LYS A 153 -9.38 7.86 -17.07
C LYS A 153 -10.82 7.33 -17.07
N VAL A 154 -10.98 6.01 -17.10
CA VAL A 154 -12.32 5.37 -17.06
C VAL A 154 -13.01 5.62 -15.73
N LEU A 155 -12.26 5.77 -14.66
CA LEU A 155 -12.77 6.10 -13.33
C LEU A 155 -12.96 7.59 -13.09
N ALA A 156 -12.61 8.45 -14.06
CA ALA A 156 -12.77 9.89 -13.90
C ALA A 156 -14.25 10.25 -13.61
N GLY A 157 -14.47 11.05 -12.56
CA GLY A 157 -15.81 11.42 -12.09
C GLY A 157 -16.52 10.38 -11.23
N LYS A 158 -15.94 9.19 -11.04
CA LYS A 158 -16.41 8.18 -10.08
C LYS A 158 -15.64 8.30 -8.78
N LYS A 159 -16.30 8.10 -7.66
CA LYS A 159 -15.70 8.03 -6.34
C LYS A 159 -15.65 6.56 -5.92
N ALA A 160 -14.72 5.82 -6.50
CA ALA A 160 -14.47 4.42 -6.19
C ALA A 160 -12.98 4.09 -6.37
N SER A 161 -12.45 3.34 -5.43
CA SER A 161 -11.07 2.84 -5.47
C SER A 161 -10.99 1.47 -4.83
N VAL A 162 -10.09 0.63 -5.33
CA VAL A 162 -9.75 -0.68 -4.76
C VAL A 162 -8.24 -0.87 -4.86
N ASN A 163 -7.64 -1.33 -3.77
CA ASN A 163 -6.23 -1.69 -3.70
C ASN A 163 -6.12 -3.07 -3.05
N TYR A 164 -5.06 -3.79 -3.39
CA TYR A 164 -4.70 -5.02 -2.71
C TYR A 164 -3.41 -4.85 -1.90
N GLY A 165 -3.17 -5.78 -0.99
CA GLY A 165 -1.92 -5.92 -0.27
C GLY A 165 -1.70 -7.38 0.09
N ILE A 166 -0.48 -7.86 -0.11
CA ILE A 166 -0.04 -9.19 0.32
C ILE A 166 1.02 -8.97 1.40
N GLY A 167 0.57 -8.98 2.65
CA GLY A 167 1.44 -8.88 3.81
C GLY A 167 2.12 -10.21 4.14
N ASP A 168 2.84 -10.26 5.25
CA ASP A 168 3.49 -11.51 5.67
C ASP A 168 2.48 -12.62 5.94
N LYS A 169 1.41 -12.35 6.68
CA LYS A 169 0.46 -13.35 7.18
C LYS A 169 -0.93 -13.29 6.55
N THR A 170 -1.23 -12.24 5.82
CA THR A 170 -2.56 -12.02 5.25
C THR A 170 -2.44 -11.43 3.86
N GLU A 171 -3.38 -11.77 3.01
CA GLU A 171 -3.73 -10.98 1.84
C GLU A 171 -5.00 -10.18 2.10
N ALA A 172 -5.05 -8.99 1.58
CA ALA A 172 -6.17 -8.09 1.77
C ALA A 172 -6.52 -7.32 0.50
N VAL A 173 -7.80 -6.97 0.39
CA VAL A 173 -8.31 -6.00 -0.57
C VAL A 173 -9.01 -4.90 0.20
N THR A 174 -8.62 -3.67 -0.04
CA THR A 174 -9.26 -2.49 0.57
C THR A 174 -9.93 -1.65 -0.49
N GLY A 175 -11.08 -1.10 -0.19
CA GLY A 175 -11.82 -0.25 -1.12
C GLY A 175 -12.51 0.90 -0.41
N SER A 176 -12.83 1.93 -1.18
CA SER A 176 -13.67 3.05 -0.75
C SER A 176 -14.49 3.53 -1.92
N CYS A 177 -15.78 3.86 -1.67
CA CYS A 177 -16.62 4.43 -2.70
C CYS A 177 -17.71 5.35 -2.10
N SER A 178 -18.36 6.13 -2.97
CA SER A 178 -19.68 6.71 -2.65
C SER A 178 -20.79 5.66 -2.80
N PRO A 179 -21.94 5.81 -2.13
CA PRO A 179 -23.05 4.86 -2.30
C PRO A 179 -23.48 4.66 -3.76
N LYS A 180 -23.45 5.71 -4.59
CA LYS A 180 -23.80 5.63 -6.02
C LYS A 180 -22.76 4.87 -6.86
N ASP A 181 -21.51 4.80 -6.40
CA ASP A 181 -20.40 4.16 -7.10
C ASP A 181 -20.06 2.78 -6.51
N PHE A 182 -20.94 2.22 -5.66
CA PHE A 182 -20.73 0.93 -5.00
C PHE A 182 -20.49 -0.20 -6.01
N GLU A 183 -21.27 -0.24 -7.10
CA GLU A 183 -21.07 -1.23 -8.15
C GLU A 183 -19.69 -1.11 -8.79
N THR A 184 -19.19 0.11 -9.02
CA THR A 184 -17.83 0.31 -9.55
C THR A 184 -16.78 -0.26 -8.61
N MET A 185 -16.94 -0.10 -7.30
CA MET A 185 -16.04 -0.72 -6.32
C MET A 185 -16.12 -2.25 -6.37
N MET A 186 -17.31 -2.82 -6.56
CA MET A 186 -17.46 -4.28 -6.71
C MET A 186 -16.83 -4.79 -8.01
N GLN A 187 -16.98 -4.08 -9.12
CA GLN A 187 -16.32 -4.40 -10.40
C GLN A 187 -14.79 -4.41 -10.25
N LEU A 188 -14.22 -3.36 -9.64
CA LEU A 188 -12.79 -3.28 -9.37
C LEU A 188 -12.31 -4.43 -8.47
N THR A 189 -13.08 -4.77 -7.44
CA THR A 189 -12.78 -5.90 -6.56
C THR A 189 -12.75 -7.21 -7.34
N TYR A 190 -13.76 -7.46 -8.16
CA TYR A 190 -13.82 -8.66 -8.99
C TYR A 190 -12.62 -8.75 -9.95
N LEU A 191 -12.28 -7.66 -10.62
CA LEU A 191 -11.14 -7.62 -11.54
C LEU A 191 -9.80 -7.80 -10.81
N THR A 192 -9.67 -7.31 -9.58
CA THR A 192 -8.48 -7.52 -8.74
C THR A 192 -8.23 -9.00 -8.50
N PHE A 193 -9.27 -9.80 -8.27
CA PHE A 193 -9.14 -11.25 -8.10
C PHE A 193 -8.91 -12.00 -9.42
N THR A 194 -9.55 -11.57 -10.51
CA THR A 194 -9.71 -12.41 -11.71
C THR A 194 -8.90 -11.96 -12.91
N ALA A 195 -8.51 -10.69 -12.96
CA ALA A 195 -7.94 -10.11 -14.18
C ALA A 195 -6.81 -9.09 -13.91
N PRO A 196 -5.77 -9.46 -13.13
CA PRO A 196 -4.58 -8.63 -13.06
C PRO A 196 -3.94 -8.55 -14.44
N ARG A 197 -3.66 -7.34 -14.91
CA ARG A 197 -3.11 -7.13 -16.25
C ARG A 197 -1.59 -7.16 -16.21
N ARG A 198 -0.99 -7.91 -17.15
CA ARG A 198 0.45 -7.88 -17.38
C ARG A 198 0.83 -6.62 -18.17
N ASP A 199 1.87 -5.92 -17.74
CA ASP A 199 2.48 -4.82 -18.48
C ASP A 199 3.99 -4.80 -18.29
N ASP A 200 4.72 -5.32 -19.29
CA ASP A 200 6.17 -5.44 -19.21
C ASP A 200 6.88 -4.09 -19.18
N ASN A 201 6.30 -3.04 -19.82
CA ASN A 201 6.87 -1.70 -19.80
C ASN A 201 6.71 -1.04 -18.42
N ALA A 202 5.54 -1.19 -17.81
CA ALA A 202 5.30 -0.71 -16.46
C ALA A 202 6.23 -1.40 -15.46
N PHE A 203 6.42 -2.72 -15.60
CA PHE A 203 7.33 -3.47 -14.74
C PHE A 203 8.80 -3.07 -14.95
N ALA A 204 9.26 -2.87 -16.19
CA ALA A 204 10.61 -2.37 -16.46
C ALA A 204 10.84 -0.98 -15.84
N SER A 205 9.87 -0.08 -15.96
CA SER A 205 9.90 1.25 -15.33
C SER A 205 9.95 1.17 -13.81
N TYR A 206 9.17 0.24 -13.21
CA TYR A 206 9.22 -0.04 -11.77
C TYR A 206 10.62 -0.50 -11.34
N LYS A 207 11.22 -1.47 -12.04
CA LYS A 207 12.58 -1.95 -11.74
C LYS A 207 13.60 -0.82 -11.76
N ASN A 208 13.58 0.02 -12.81
CA ASN A 208 14.51 1.14 -12.94
C ASN A 208 14.37 2.15 -11.78
N ARG A 209 13.14 2.52 -11.44
CA ARG A 209 12.85 3.44 -10.34
C ARG A 209 13.24 2.86 -8.99
N SER A 210 12.86 1.62 -8.71
CA SER A 210 13.20 0.93 -7.46
C SER A 210 14.70 0.77 -7.28
N LYS A 211 15.43 0.44 -8.37
CA LYS A 211 16.90 0.34 -8.34
C LYS A 211 17.56 1.66 -7.97
N ALA A 212 17.12 2.76 -8.58
CA ALA A 212 17.63 4.10 -8.27
C ALA A 212 17.32 4.51 -6.82
N GLU A 213 16.11 4.23 -6.36
CA GLU A 213 15.69 4.52 -4.98
C GLU A 213 16.54 3.73 -3.96
N LEU A 214 16.72 2.43 -4.17
CA LEU A 214 17.52 1.57 -3.30
C LEU A 214 19.02 1.99 -3.31
N GLN A 215 19.55 2.43 -4.44
CA GLN A 215 20.91 3.00 -4.51
C GLN A 215 21.02 4.28 -3.65
N ASN A 216 20.03 5.16 -3.72
CA ASN A 216 20.00 6.37 -2.89
C ASN A 216 19.85 6.03 -1.40
N MET A 217 19.05 5.03 -1.06
CA MET A 217 18.93 4.54 0.31
C MET A 217 20.24 4.00 0.87
N ASP A 218 21.07 3.34 0.06
CA ASP A 218 22.37 2.84 0.48
C ASP A 218 23.38 3.96 0.82
N LEU A 219 23.20 5.15 0.25
CA LEU A 219 24.00 6.33 0.56
C LEU A 219 23.53 7.02 1.86
N ASN A 220 22.32 6.76 2.31
CA ASN A 220 21.76 7.39 3.49
C ASN A 220 22.26 6.71 4.80
N PRO A 221 22.95 7.44 5.71
CA PRO A 221 23.43 6.88 6.96
C PRO A 221 22.31 6.31 7.85
N ASN A 222 21.12 6.88 7.82
CA ASN A 222 19.97 6.37 8.60
C ASN A 222 19.50 5.00 8.08
N SER A 223 19.52 4.78 6.76
CA SER A 223 19.22 3.47 6.19
C SER A 223 20.25 2.41 6.64
N SER A 224 21.51 2.77 6.69
CA SER A 224 22.57 1.88 7.21
C SER A 224 22.37 1.55 8.69
N PHE A 225 21.90 2.51 9.47
CA PHE A 225 21.58 2.30 10.89
C PHE A 225 20.39 1.35 11.04
N SER A 226 19.31 1.56 10.30
CA SER A 226 18.15 0.67 10.28
C SER A 226 18.48 -0.74 9.81
N ASP A 227 19.29 -0.88 8.76
CA ASP A 227 19.79 -2.18 8.28
C ASP A 227 20.60 -2.90 9.37
N SER A 228 21.42 -2.17 10.11
CA SER A 228 22.22 -2.72 11.22
C SER A 228 21.35 -3.18 12.38
N ILE A 229 20.33 -2.41 12.75
CA ILE A 229 19.35 -2.81 13.78
C ILE A 229 18.68 -4.12 13.36
N THR A 230 18.06 -4.13 12.18
CA THR A 230 17.29 -5.28 11.68
C THR A 230 18.16 -6.53 11.57
N SER A 231 19.36 -6.41 10.98
CA SER A 231 20.28 -7.53 10.83
C SER A 231 20.80 -8.06 12.17
N THR A 232 20.94 -7.19 13.16
CA THR A 232 21.36 -7.56 14.52
C THR A 232 20.23 -8.26 15.28
N LEU A 233 19.03 -7.67 15.29
CA LEU A 233 17.89 -8.21 16.02
C LEU A 233 17.45 -9.57 15.48
N TYR A 234 17.36 -9.71 14.17
CA TYR A 234 16.84 -10.91 13.50
C TYR A 234 17.94 -11.82 12.92
N MET A 235 19.19 -11.65 13.35
CA MET A 235 20.31 -12.55 12.97
C MET A 235 20.45 -12.70 11.45
N LYS A 236 20.19 -11.64 10.70
CA LYS A 236 20.20 -11.60 9.21
C LYS A 236 19.20 -12.54 8.56
N HIS A 237 18.05 -12.78 9.20
CA HIS A 237 16.99 -13.58 8.59
C HIS A 237 16.56 -12.98 7.25
N PRO A 238 16.49 -13.75 6.13
CA PRO A 238 16.28 -13.20 4.77
C PRO A 238 15.02 -12.32 4.65
N ARG A 239 13.94 -12.70 5.33
CA ARG A 239 12.66 -11.97 5.29
C ARG A 239 12.67 -10.63 6.00
N THR A 240 13.68 -10.35 6.81
CA THR A 240 13.80 -9.08 7.54
C THR A 240 14.78 -8.11 6.91
N LEU A 241 15.60 -8.57 6.00
CA LEU A 241 16.60 -7.74 5.35
C LEU A 241 15.97 -6.86 4.27
N ARG A 242 16.39 -5.60 4.25
CA ARG A 242 16.00 -4.69 3.18
C ARG A 242 16.58 -5.17 1.84
N MET A 243 15.75 -5.14 0.82
CA MET A 243 16.16 -5.41 -0.55
C MET A 243 17.28 -4.46 -1.00
N LYS A 244 18.23 -4.95 -1.79
CA LYS A 244 19.34 -4.18 -2.35
C LYS A 244 19.15 -3.95 -3.85
N ALA A 245 19.77 -2.89 -4.36
CA ALA A 245 19.63 -2.49 -5.75
C ALA A 245 20.03 -3.58 -6.78
N ASP A 246 21.03 -4.39 -6.46
CA ASP A 246 21.50 -5.50 -7.30
C ASP A 246 20.53 -6.69 -7.34
N MET A 247 19.60 -6.76 -6.38
CA MET A 247 18.56 -7.79 -6.34
C MET A 247 17.40 -7.47 -7.29
N VAL A 248 17.16 -6.19 -7.63
CA VAL A 248 16.05 -5.78 -8.49
C VAL A 248 16.12 -6.43 -9.86
N ASP A 249 17.32 -6.57 -10.43
CA ASP A 249 17.50 -7.19 -11.75
C ASP A 249 17.11 -8.68 -11.77
N LYS A 250 17.12 -9.33 -10.59
CA LYS A 250 16.77 -10.76 -10.42
C LYS A 250 15.26 -11.01 -10.24
N MET A 251 14.45 -9.95 -10.19
CA MET A 251 12.99 -10.07 -10.13
C MET A 251 12.46 -10.72 -11.41
N ASP A 252 11.63 -11.74 -11.23
CA ASP A 252 10.96 -12.49 -12.30
C ASP A 252 9.47 -12.13 -12.32
N TYR A 253 9.03 -11.45 -13.38
CA TYR A 253 7.65 -10.95 -13.47
C TYR A 253 6.61 -12.08 -13.59
N ASP A 254 6.97 -13.20 -14.26
CA ASP A 254 6.07 -14.35 -14.38
C ASP A 254 5.84 -15.00 -13.02
N LYS A 255 6.90 -15.14 -12.22
CA LYS A 255 6.77 -15.63 -10.85
C LYS A 255 5.95 -14.70 -9.98
N ILE A 256 6.20 -13.39 -10.05
CA ILE A 256 5.46 -12.36 -9.28
C ILE A 256 3.96 -12.46 -9.61
N LEU A 257 3.59 -12.52 -10.89
CA LEU A 257 2.20 -12.68 -11.32
C LEU A 257 1.60 -14.00 -10.84
N SER A 258 2.35 -15.10 -10.93
CA SER A 258 1.91 -16.40 -10.44
C SER A 258 1.67 -16.41 -8.93
N MET A 259 2.55 -15.78 -8.16
CA MET A 259 2.42 -15.64 -6.71
C MET A 259 1.21 -14.78 -6.33
N TYR A 260 0.99 -13.67 -7.04
CA TYR A 260 -0.22 -12.86 -6.88
C TYR A 260 -1.48 -13.68 -7.14
N GLN A 261 -1.53 -14.35 -8.29
CA GLN A 261 -2.68 -15.18 -8.69
C GLN A 261 -2.93 -16.30 -7.67
N ASP A 262 -1.87 -16.88 -7.10
CA ASP A 262 -2.02 -17.90 -6.07
C ASP A 262 -2.74 -17.39 -4.83
N ARG A 263 -2.48 -16.16 -4.40
CA ARG A 263 -3.15 -15.56 -3.23
C ARG A 263 -4.61 -15.21 -3.48
N PHE A 264 -4.97 -14.88 -4.71
CA PHE A 264 -6.33 -14.44 -5.08
C PHE A 264 -7.16 -15.48 -5.82
N LYS A 265 -6.65 -16.69 -6.05
CA LYS A 265 -7.40 -17.75 -6.75
C LYS A 265 -8.48 -18.42 -5.91
N ASP A 266 -8.54 -18.16 -4.61
CA ASP A 266 -9.57 -18.68 -3.69
C ASP A 266 -10.08 -17.57 -2.78
N ALA A 267 -11.35 -17.25 -2.93
CA ALA A 267 -12.02 -16.29 -2.07
C ALA A 267 -12.85 -16.92 -0.95
N SER A 268 -12.88 -18.26 -0.85
CA SER A 268 -13.76 -18.97 0.07
C SER A 268 -13.50 -18.69 1.55
N ASP A 269 -12.28 -18.30 1.91
CA ASP A 269 -11.87 -17.93 3.26
C ASP A 269 -11.78 -16.42 3.50
N PHE A 270 -12.05 -15.61 2.46
CA PHE A 270 -12.13 -14.18 2.63
C PHE A 270 -13.35 -13.74 3.44
N THR A 271 -13.08 -12.81 4.34
CA THR A 271 -14.13 -12.04 5.03
C THR A 271 -14.05 -10.59 4.58
N PHE A 272 -15.11 -10.11 3.92
CA PHE A 272 -15.27 -8.71 3.54
C PHE A 272 -16.05 -7.96 4.61
N ILE A 273 -15.57 -6.79 4.99
CA ILE A 273 -16.21 -5.90 5.95
C ILE A 273 -16.54 -4.61 5.21
N LEU A 274 -17.81 -4.24 5.20
CA LEU A 274 -18.36 -3.02 4.59
C LEU A 274 -18.87 -2.10 5.71
N VAL A 275 -18.35 -0.89 5.77
CA VAL A 275 -18.74 0.10 6.79
C VAL A 275 -19.04 1.43 6.13
N GLY A 276 -20.15 2.07 6.46
CA GLY A 276 -20.51 3.39 5.96
C GLY A 276 -21.97 3.55 5.65
N ASN A 277 -22.30 4.51 4.79
CA ASN A 277 -23.68 4.76 4.37
C ASN A 277 -24.13 3.73 3.33
N VAL A 278 -24.30 2.49 3.79
CA VAL A 278 -24.68 1.34 2.97
C VAL A 278 -26.15 0.97 3.22
N ASP A 279 -26.92 0.87 2.16
CA ASP A 279 -28.24 0.25 2.20
C ASP A 279 -28.08 -1.28 2.02
N VAL A 280 -28.28 -2.02 3.12
CA VAL A 280 -28.01 -3.46 3.16
C VAL A 280 -28.81 -4.22 2.10
N GLU A 281 -30.08 -3.90 1.92
CA GLU A 281 -30.94 -4.60 0.95
C GLU A 281 -30.57 -4.23 -0.49
N ALA A 282 -30.26 -2.97 -0.74
CA ALA A 282 -29.89 -2.50 -2.08
C ALA A 282 -28.56 -3.08 -2.58
N VAL A 283 -27.60 -3.37 -1.68
CA VAL A 283 -26.29 -3.90 -2.09
C VAL A 283 -26.24 -5.41 -2.22
N LYS A 284 -27.19 -6.18 -1.65
CA LYS A 284 -27.22 -7.65 -1.72
C LYS A 284 -27.13 -8.20 -3.15
N PRO A 285 -27.87 -7.72 -4.15
CA PRO A 285 -27.75 -8.22 -5.52
C PRO A 285 -26.36 -8.01 -6.12
N LEU A 286 -25.70 -6.88 -5.80
CA LEU A 286 -24.34 -6.59 -6.25
C LEU A 286 -23.32 -7.48 -5.55
N ILE A 287 -23.49 -7.73 -4.25
CA ILE A 287 -22.66 -8.68 -3.47
C ILE A 287 -22.78 -10.09 -4.06
N GLU A 288 -24.00 -10.57 -4.34
CA GLU A 288 -24.24 -11.86 -4.99
C GLU A 288 -23.54 -11.92 -6.35
N SER A 289 -23.71 -10.86 -7.16
CA SER A 289 -23.16 -10.82 -8.51
C SER A 289 -21.63 -10.83 -8.52
N TYR A 290 -20.99 -9.95 -7.77
CA TYR A 290 -19.54 -9.72 -7.86
C TYR A 290 -18.75 -10.55 -6.85
N LEU A 291 -19.07 -10.46 -5.54
CA LEU A 291 -18.33 -11.25 -4.53
C LEU A 291 -18.72 -12.72 -4.57
N GLY A 292 -19.96 -13.04 -4.90
CA GLY A 292 -20.40 -14.42 -5.07
C GLY A 292 -19.84 -15.11 -6.32
N ALA A 293 -19.31 -14.34 -7.28
CA ALA A 293 -18.64 -14.86 -8.48
C ALA A 293 -17.12 -14.96 -8.34
N LEU A 294 -16.55 -14.53 -7.21
CA LEU A 294 -15.13 -14.69 -6.98
C LEU A 294 -14.73 -16.17 -7.00
N PRO A 295 -13.54 -16.50 -7.54
CA PRO A 295 -13.09 -17.87 -7.62
C PRO A 295 -13.03 -18.52 -6.24
N SER A 296 -13.39 -19.79 -6.17
CA SER A 296 -13.39 -20.57 -4.92
C SER A 296 -12.98 -22.01 -5.20
N ILE A 297 -11.97 -22.46 -4.50
CA ILE A 297 -11.49 -23.85 -4.51
C ILE A 297 -11.55 -24.49 -3.12
N ASN A 298 -12.15 -23.79 -2.15
CA ASN A 298 -12.33 -24.21 -0.77
C ASN A 298 -11.02 -24.59 -0.06
N ARG A 299 -9.94 -23.83 -0.31
CA ARG A 299 -8.71 -23.97 0.48
C ARG A 299 -8.97 -23.55 1.92
N LYS A 300 -8.34 -24.26 2.83
CA LYS A 300 -8.25 -23.84 4.22
C LYS A 300 -6.80 -23.50 4.50
N GLU A 301 -6.49 -22.24 4.43
CA GLU A 301 -5.13 -21.75 4.66
C GLU A 301 -5.03 -20.99 5.97
N THR A 302 -3.84 -21.03 6.53
CA THR A 302 -3.39 -20.15 7.61
C THR A 302 -1.98 -19.71 7.25
N PHE A 303 -1.46 -18.73 7.95
CA PHE A 303 -0.08 -18.31 7.74
C PHE A 303 0.90 -19.40 8.22
N LYS A 304 2.05 -19.42 7.59
CA LYS A 304 3.19 -20.26 8.00
C LYS A 304 4.08 -19.46 8.96
N ASP A 305 4.46 -20.07 10.07
CA ASP A 305 5.54 -19.52 10.90
C ASP A 305 6.89 -19.78 10.20
N ASN A 306 7.53 -18.71 9.79
CA ASN A 306 8.85 -18.73 9.16
C ASN A 306 10.00 -18.55 10.18
N HIS A 307 9.72 -18.70 11.48
CA HIS A 307 10.68 -18.64 12.58
C HIS A 307 11.52 -17.36 12.60
N ILE A 308 10.87 -16.20 12.36
CA ILE A 308 11.50 -14.90 12.45
C ILE A 308 11.57 -14.51 13.92
N GLU A 309 12.60 -14.95 14.60
CA GLU A 309 12.79 -14.69 16.02
C GLU A 309 13.81 -13.55 16.27
N MET A 310 13.56 -12.79 17.34
CA MET A 310 14.54 -11.83 17.81
C MET A 310 15.67 -12.54 18.55
N ARG A 311 16.88 -12.01 18.42
CA ARG A 311 18.08 -12.45 19.14
C ARG A 311 17.84 -12.45 20.65
N LYS A 312 18.21 -13.53 21.31
CA LYS A 312 18.17 -13.66 22.78
C LYS A 312 19.50 -13.25 23.42
N GLY A 313 19.44 -12.80 24.67
CA GLY A 313 20.60 -12.40 25.43
C GLY A 313 21.05 -10.95 25.19
N ILE A 314 22.14 -10.56 25.83
CA ILE A 314 22.70 -9.20 25.73
C ILE A 314 23.62 -9.13 24.52
N TYR A 315 23.37 -8.18 23.65
CA TYR A 315 24.17 -7.96 22.46
C TYR A 315 24.41 -6.46 22.26
N LYS A 316 25.64 -6.11 21.93
CA LYS A 316 26.06 -4.73 21.63
C LYS A 316 26.63 -4.69 20.22
N ASN A 317 26.16 -3.77 19.40
CA ASN A 317 26.66 -3.52 18.05
C ASN A 317 26.96 -2.03 17.91
N GLU A 318 28.17 -1.70 17.50
CA GLU A 318 28.61 -0.33 17.28
C GLU A 318 29.31 -0.26 15.92
N PHE A 319 29.03 0.80 15.18
CA PHE A 319 29.71 1.07 13.91
C PHE A 319 29.76 2.58 13.64
N ILE A 320 30.72 2.98 12.82
CA ILE A 320 30.93 4.38 12.44
C ILE A 320 30.69 4.52 10.93
N ARG A 321 29.95 5.56 10.57
CA ARG A 321 29.80 6.01 9.19
C ARG A 321 30.26 7.46 9.08
N GLN A 322 31.07 7.75 8.06
CA GLN A 322 31.49 9.12 7.79
C GLN A 322 30.32 9.93 7.25
N GLN A 323 30.10 11.12 7.81
CA GLN A 323 29.10 12.09 7.36
C GLN A 323 29.58 13.50 7.68
N GLU A 324 29.00 14.51 7.02
CA GLU A 324 29.44 15.92 7.19
C GLU A 324 29.23 16.44 8.61
N THR A 325 28.07 16.14 9.20
CA THR A 325 27.76 16.56 10.57
C THR A 325 27.86 15.38 11.52
N PRO A 326 28.68 15.48 12.59
CA PRO A 326 28.76 14.45 13.60
C PRO A 326 27.40 14.20 14.24
N LYS A 327 26.97 12.94 14.25
CA LYS A 327 25.70 12.51 14.83
C LYS A 327 25.84 11.15 15.47
N VAL A 328 25.24 10.97 16.63
CA VAL A 328 25.12 9.67 17.30
C VAL A 328 23.67 9.23 17.25
N ASN A 329 23.42 8.03 16.73
CA ASN A 329 22.11 7.37 16.83
C ASN A 329 22.25 6.20 17.80
N ASN A 330 21.36 6.10 18.75
CA ASN A 330 21.32 5.01 19.72
C ASN A 330 19.95 4.30 19.61
N PHE A 331 19.98 2.97 19.59
CA PHE A 331 18.80 2.13 19.60
C PHE A 331 18.96 1.05 20.66
N ILE A 332 18.01 0.97 21.57
CA ILE A 332 17.97 -0.02 22.64
C ILE A 332 16.68 -0.82 22.48
N SER A 333 16.79 -2.14 22.44
CA SER A 333 15.64 -3.05 22.33
C SER A 333 15.62 -4.02 23.48
N TYR A 334 14.46 -4.19 24.07
CA TYR A 334 14.16 -5.24 25.04
C TYR A 334 13.11 -6.14 24.44
N SER A 335 13.32 -7.44 24.47
CA SER A 335 12.34 -8.42 24.01
C SER A 335 12.12 -9.51 25.03
N GLY A 336 10.93 -10.05 25.10
CA GLY A 336 10.57 -11.11 26.03
C GLY A 336 9.22 -11.73 25.65
N THR A 337 8.91 -12.85 26.28
CA THR A 337 7.60 -13.51 26.11
C THR A 337 6.58 -12.91 27.06
N CYS A 338 5.41 -12.57 26.52
CA CYS A 338 4.29 -12.06 27.28
C CYS A 338 2.99 -12.59 26.69
N ALA A 339 2.00 -12.91 27.52
CA ALA A 339 0.69 -13.31 27.03
C ALA A 339 0.01 -12.17 26.27
N TYR A 340 -0.50 -12.45 25.08
CA TYR A 340 -1.27 -11.49 24.31
C TYR A 340 -2.68 -11.36 24.91
N THR A 341 -2.87 -10.33 25.71
CA THR A 341 -4.15 -10.01 26.34
C THR A 341 -4.39 -8.51 26.21
N LEU A 342 -5.66 -8.10 26.18
CA LEU A 342 -6.02 -6.67 26.18
C LEU A 342 -5.39 -5.93 27.38
N ARG A 343 -5.31 -6.56 28.56
CA ARG A 343 -4.65 -5.98 29.73
C ARG A 343 -3.17 -5.69 29.47
N ASN A 344 -2.43 -6.65 28.90
CA ASN A 344 -1.01 -6.48 28.64
C ASN A 344 -0.76 -5.44 27.52
N ASP A 345 -1.63 -5.36 26.54
CA ASP A 345 -1.58 -4.36 25.48
C ASP A 345 -1.77 -2.93 26.05
N ILE A 346 -2.78 -2.76 26.93
CA ILE A 346 -2.99 -1.50 27.63
C ILE A 346 -1.78 -1.16 28.51
N LEU A 347 -1.27 -2.12 29.29
CA LEU A 347 -0.09 -1.89 30.16
C LEU A 347 1.14 -1.49 29.32
N MET A 348 1.35 -2.09 28.16
CA MET A 348 2.44 -1.73 27.26
C MET A 348 2.28 -0.28 26.76
N SER A 349 1.08 0.09 26.31
CA SER A 349 0.79 1.47 25.87
C SER A 349 0.96 2.49 26.99
N MET A 350 0.57 2.16 28.23
CA MET A 350 0.80 3.02 29.40
C MET A 350 2.30 3.14 29.71
N THR A 351 3.05 2.06 29.58
CA THR A 351 4.51 2.06 29.78
C THR A 351 5.19 2.96 28.77
N ASP A 352 4.80 2.92 27.50
CA ASP A 352 5.33 3.80 26.45
C ASP A 352 5.10 5.27 26.77
N GLN A 353 3.88 5.61 27.19
CA GLN A 353 3.56 6.99 27.58
C GLN A 353 4.40 7.45 28.78
N LEU A 354 4.52 6.61 29.80
CA LEU A 354 5.32 6.92 31.00
C LEU A 354 6.79 7.10 30.65
N LEU A 355 7.37 6.18 29.86
CA LEU A 355 8.75 6.28 29.41
C LEU A 355 8.99 7.52 28.54
N ASN A 356 8.03 7.87 27.70
CA ASN A 356 8.13 9.07 26.86
C ASN A 356 8.19 10.34 27.72
N LEU A 357 7.38 10.43 28.78
CA LEU A 357 7.44 11.54 29.73
C LEU A 357 8.79 11.61 30.47
N ILE A 358 9.23 10.48 31.04
CA ILE A 358 10.49 10.40 31.78
C ILE A 358 11.69 10.73 30.88
N TYR A 359 11.76 10.18 29.66
CA TYR A 359 12.89 10.44 28.77
C TYR A 359 12.87 11.85 28.20
N THR A 360 11.68 12.43 27.96
CA THR A 360 11.58 13.84 27.57
C THR A 360 12.15 14.73 28.65
N GLU A 361 11.74 14.54 29.91
CA GLU A 361 12.27 15.30 31.04
C GLU A 361 13.78 15.09 31.20
N LYS A 362 14.24 13.84 31.35
CA LYS A 362 15.62 13.55 31.73
C LYS A 362 16.62 13.77 30.59
N VAL A 363 16.33 13.36 29.37
CA VAL A 363 17.32 13.37 28.29
C VAL A 363 17.25 14.64 27.45
N ARG A 364 16.03 15.17 27.23
CA ARG A 364 15.86 16.39 26.47
C ARG A 364 15.98 17.64 27.31
N GLU A 365 15.24 17.71 28.44
CA GLU A 365 15.16 18.94 29.23
C GLU A 365 16.36 19.08 30.19
N ASP A 366 16.70 18.02 30.94
CA ASP A 366 17.79 18.08 31.94
C ASP A 366 19.18 18.01 31.29
N GLU A 367 19.38 17.06 30.36
CA GLU A 367 20.71 16.80 29.77
C GLU A 367 20.94 17.54 28.44
N GLY A 368 19.89 17.97 27.76
CA GLY A 368 19.98 18.65 26.45
C GLY A 368 20.65 17.81 25.36
N GLY A 369 20.75 16.49 25.55
CA GLY A 369 21.52 15.59 24.69
C GLY A 369 20.86 15.26 23.36
N THR A 370 19.56 15.43 23.24
CA THR A 370 18.79 15.14 22.03
C THR A 370 17.49 15.92 21.98
N TYR A 371 16.95 16.08 20.77
CA TYR A 371 15.61 16.65 20.58
C TYR A 371 14.46 15.71 21.00
N GLY A 372 14.72 14.40 21.13
CA GLY A 372 13.71 13.43 21.55
C GLY A 372 14.25 12.02 21.71
N VAL A 373 13.61 11.30 22.62
CA VAL A 373 13.73 9.85 22.77
C VAL A 373 12.33 9.28 22.54
N TYR A 374 12.22 8.26 21.70
CA TYR A 374 10.95 7.71 21.27
C TYR A 374 10.84 6.25 21.74
N PRO A 375 10.37 5.99 22.96
CA PRO A 375 10.05 4.63 23.38
C PRO A 375 8.83 4.13 22.61
N MET A 376 8.87 2.86 22.25
CA MET A 376 7.77 2.19 21.55
C MET A 376 7.71 0.74 22.02
N GLY A 377 6.62 0.34 22.65
CA GLY A 377 6.34 -1.03 23.02
C GLY A 377 5.25 -1.63 22.16
N GLN A 378 5.42 -2.86 21.74
CA GLN A 378 4.45 -3.57 20.94
C GLN A 378 4.32 -5.01 21.40
N LEU A 379 3.09 -5.47 21.61
CA LEU A 379 2.80 -6.89 21.71
C LEU A 379 2.58 -7.47 20.31
N SER A 380 3.18 -8.63 20.07
CA SER A 380 3.02 -9.34 18.81
C SER A 380 2.41 -10.73 19.05
N LEU A 381 1.40 -11.08 18.25
CA LEU A 381 0.84 -12.44 18.20
C LEU A 381 1.82 -13.45 17.56
N ILE A 382 2.92 -12.99 16.97
CA ILE A 382 3.85 -13.83 16.19
C ILE A 382 4.63 -14.83 17.06
N HIS A 383 4.75 -14.57 18.36
CA HIS A 383 5.57 -15.35 19.27
C HIS A 383 4.75 -16.08 20.35
N ILE A 384 3.47 -16.28 20.12
CA ILE A 384 2.67 -17.16 20.97
C ILE A 384 2.89 -18.59 20.48
N SER A 385 3.83 -19.30 21.12
CA SER A 385 3.71 -20.75 21.22
C SER A 385 2.41 -21.00 21.98
N GLU A 386 1.44 -21.65 21.35
CA GLU A 386 0.24 -22.12 22.06
C GLU A 386 0.71 -22.92 23.27
N PRO A 387 0.15 -22.68 24.46
CA PRO A 387 0.37 -23.61 25.56
C PRO A 387 -0.25 -24.93 25.14
N THR A 388 0.58 -25.95 25.00
CA THR A 388 0.17 -27.35 24.89
C THR A 388 -0.68 -27.76 26.09
#